data_b801a32abd1391a5576c09eed8c66ffc
#
_entry.id   b801a32abd1391a5576c09eed8c66ffc
#
_cell.length_a   1.000
_cell.length_b   1.000
_cell.length_c   1.000
_cell.angle_alpha   90.00
_cell.angle_beta   90.00
_cell.angle_gamma   90.00
#
_symmetry.space_group_name_H-M   'P 1'
#
loop_
_entity.id
_entity.type
_entity.pdbx_description
1 polymer ?
#
loop_
_entity_poly.entity_id
_entity_poly.type
_entity_poly.pdbx_seq_one_letter_code
_entity_poly.pdbx_strand_id
1 'polypeptide(L)'
;GSEMCIRDRVYFYWGCSNISPIYGVELDPDTMTPIGEKQELIFGNETVLGYERPGNNGIVDREASVLYQSMKQFYDPETGKLNLPPQMANIPGLSVEGLTAMFNAIGKPYIEGAFMTKHDGLYYLQYACPGTQYNTYADGVYTSRSPLGPFERQASNPFSAKPGGFITGAGHGSTIADTYGNWWHASTLRISVNYDFERRVGLFPAGFD
;
A
#
# COMPACT_ATOMS: atom_id res chain seq x y z
N GLY A 1 -5.31 1.23 -9.10
CA GLY A 1 -5.54 -0.18 -9.33
C GLY A 1 -4.84 -0.66 -10.58
N SER A 2 -4.56 -1.94 -10.67
CA SER A 2 -4.01 -2.58 -11.87
C SER A 2 -4.97 -3.67 -12.36
N GLU A 3 -4.98 -3.90 -13.65
CA GLU A 3 -5.72 -4.98 -14.30
C GLU A 3 -4.75 -5.94 -14.98
N MET A 4 -5.12 -7.21 -15.05
CA MET A 4 -4.33 -8.26 -15.68
C MET A 4 -5.24 -9.19 -16.47
N CYS A 5 -4.91 -9.41 -17.76
CA CYS A 5 -5.58 -10.37 -18.64
C CYS A 5 -4.86 -11.72 -18.65
N ILE A 6 -5.56 -12.81 -18.34
CA ILE A 6 -5.01 -14.15 -18.29
C ILE A 6 -5.96 -15.11 -18.95
N ARG A 7 -5.64 -15.59 -20.17
CA ARG A 7 -6.45 -16.57 -20.89
C ARG A 7 -7.95 -16.21 -20.86
N ASP A 8 -8.31 -15.08 -21.42
CA ASP A 8 -9.68 -14.56 -21.51
C ASP A 8 -10.34 -14.17 -20.17
N ARG A 9 -9.56 -14.06 -19.09
CA ARG A 9 -9.99 -13.56 -17.79
C ARG A 9 -9.29 -12.27 -17.46
N VAL A 10 -10.05 -11.32 -16.90
CA VAL A 10 -9.55 -10.02 -16.45
C VAL A 10 -9.65 -9.95 -14.95
N TYR A 11 -8.61 -9.49 -14.29
CA TYR A 11 -8.60 -9.28 -12.84
C TYR A 11 -8.26 -7.84 -12.53
N PHE A 12 -8.96 -7.27 -11.56
CA PHE A 12 -8.75 -5.91 -11.08
C PHE A 12 -8.30 -5.92 -9.64
N TYR A 13 -7.20 -5.18 -9.36
CA TYR A 13 -6.60 -5.07 -8.03
C TYR A 13 -6.55 -3.63 -7.59
N TRP A 14 -6.94 -3.37 -6.34
CA TRP A 14 -6.93 -2.01 -5.77
C TRP A 14 -6.79 -2.04 -4.26
N GLY A 15 -6.39 -0.91 -3.68
CA GLY A 15 -6.29 -0.66 -2.25
C GLY A 15 -5.40 0.55 -2.01
N CYS A 16 -5.78 1.37 -1.03
CA CYS A 16 -5.09 2.61 -0.69
C CYS A 16 -5.57 3.02 0.71
N SER A 17 -5.00 2.40 1.77
CA SER A 17 -5.56 2.56 3.12
C SER A 17 -4.59 2.15 4.24
N ASN A 18 -4.78 2.76 5.42
CA ASN A 18 -4.18 2.32 6.68
C ASN A 18 -5.02 1.24 7.41
N ILE A 19 -6.27 1.03 7.00
CA ILE A 19 -7.23 0.19 7.72
C ILE A 19 -7.88 -0.88 6.84
N SER A 20 -7.85 -0.72 5.52
CA SER A 20 -8.43 -1.67 4.58
C SER A 20 -7.33 -2.42 3.82
N PRO A 21 -7.61 -3.66 3.38
CA PRO A 21 -6.65 -4.43 2.62
C PRO A 21 -6.51 -3.95 1.17
N ILE A 22 -5.56 -4.56 0.46
CA ILE A 22 -5.60 -4.64 -0.99
C ILE A 22 -6.62 -5.70 -1.36
N TYR A 23 -7.50 -5.33 -2.29
CA TYR A 23 -8.57 -6.18 -2.80
C TYR A 23 -8.25 -6.67 -4.21
N GLY A 24 -8.92 -7.75 -4.60
CA GLY A 24 -8.96 -8.23 -5.97
C GLY A 24 -10.33 -8.77 -6.34
N VAL A 25 -10.68 -8.70 -7.62
CA VAL A 25 -11.91 -9.26 -8.17
C VAL A 25 -11.68 -9.71 -9.62
N GLU A 26 -12.37 -10.75 -10.06
CA GLU A 26 -12.46 -11.11 -11.47
C GLU A 26 -13.50 -10.21 -12.15
N LEU A 27 -13.20 -9.77 -13.37
CA LEU A 27 -14.11 -8.99 -14.20
C LEU A 27 -14.53 -9.80 -15.42
N ASP A 28 -15.76 -9.61 -15.83
CA ASP A 28 -16.24 -10.05 -17.14
C ASP A 28 -15.46 -9.30 -18.24
N PRO A 29 -14.81 -9.99 -19.19
CA PRO A 29 -13.94 -9.33 -20.16
C PRO A 29 -14.69 -8.47 -21.19
N ASP A 30 -15.99 -8.72 -21.40
CA ASP A 30 -16.78 -7.97 -22.37
C ASP A 30 -17.42 -6.72 -21.76
N THR A 31 -17.85 -6.82 -20.50
CA THR A 31 -18.58 -5.74 -19.82
C THR A 31 -17.74 -5.01 -18.79
N MET A 32 -16.59 -5.57 -18.37
CA MET A 32 -15.73 -5.07 -17.29
C MET A 32 -16.46 -4.95 -15.96
N THR A 33 -17.51 -5.74 -15.75
CA THR A 33 -18.26 -5.79 -14.49
C THR A 33 -17.73 -6.91 -13.60
N PRO A 34 -17.77 -6.76 -12.26
CA PRO A 34 -17.32 -7.79 -11.34
C PRO A 34 -18.05 -9.13 -11.49
N ILE A 35 -17.31 -10.21 -11.49
CA ILE A 35 -17.81 -11.58 -11.38
C ILE A 35 -17.61 -12.05 -9.94
N GLY A 36 -18.69 -12.18 -9.18
CA GLY A 36 -18.66 -12.56 -7.78
C GLY A 36 -18.22 -11.43 -6.84
N GLU A 37 -17.85 -11.81 -5.63
CA GLU A 37 -17.48 -10.89 -4.57
C GLU A 37 -15.98 -10.54 -4.60
N LYS A 38 -15.66 -9.30 -4.22
CA LYS A 38 -14.27 -8.88 -4.04
C LYS A 38 -13.60 -9.71 -2.93
N GLN A 39 -12.34 -10.06 -3.14
CA GLN A 39 -11.51 -10.78 -2.17
C GLN A 39 -10.57 -9.82 -1.44
N GLU A 40 -10.40 -10.03 -0.16
CA GLU A 40 -9.36 -9.38 0.65
C GLU A 40 -8.05 -10.15 0.48
N LEU A 41 -7.02 -9.51 -0.06
CA LEU A 41 -5.79 -10.19 -0.47
C LEU A 41 -4.68 -10.08 0.57
N ILE A 42 -4.28 -8.85 0.91
CA ILE A 42 -3.21 -8.57 1.87
C ILE A 42 -3.52 -7.35 2.74
N PHE A 43 -3.00 -7.35 3.96
CA PHE A 43 -3.05 -6.24 4.91
C PHE A 43 -1.64 -5.76 5.23
N GLY A 44 -1.50 -4.49 5.61
CA GLY A 44 -0.25 -3.98 6.19
C GLY A 44 0.05 -4.64 7.55
N ASN A 45 1.33 -4.90 7.84
CA ASN A 45 1.77 -5.58 9.07
C ASN A 45 3.17 -5.11 9.50
N GLU A 46 3.27 -3.92 10.09
CA GLU A 46 4.52 -3.33 10.56
C GLU A 46 5.19 -4.10 11.72
N THR A 47 4.45 -4.99 12.38
CA THR A 47 5.01 -5.79 13.47
C THR A 47 5.85 -6.95 12.98
N VAL A 48 5.53 -7.47 11.80
CA VAL A 48 6.27 -8.55 11.13
C VAL A 48 7.18 -7.99 10.04
N LEU A 49 6.70 -6.96 9.32
CA LEU A 49 7.40 -6.32 8.21
C LEU A 49 7.88 -4.94 8.64
N GLY A 50 9.09 -4.87 9.19
CA GLY A 50 9.64 -3.63 9.76
C GLY A 50 9.73 -2.47 8.76
N TYR A 51 9.86 -2.76 7.45
CA TYR A 51 9.86 -1.74 6.39
C TYR A 51 8.47 -1.10 6.18
N GLU A 52 7.39 -1.74 6.61
CA GLU A 52 6.04 -1.17 6.56
C GLU A 52 5.79 -0.13 7.67
N ARG A 53 6.68 -0.03 8.65
CA ARG A 53 6.52 0.94 9.74
C ARG A 53 6.60 2.36 9.21
N PRO A 54 5.56 3.20 9.41
CA PRO A 54 5.54 4.56 8.92
C PRO A 54 6.59 5.44 9.61
N GLY A 55 6.89 6.57 8.97
CA GLY A 55 7.87 7.53 9.47
C GLY A 55 9.24 7.40 8.81
N ASN A 56 9.98 8.50 8.77
CA ASN A 56 11.36 8.49 8.31
C ASN A 56 12.19 7.54 9.19
N ASN A 57 12.99 6.69 8.57
CA ASN A 57 13.76 5.62 9.22
C ASN A 57 12.88 4.63 10.03
N GLY A 58 11.59 4.53 9.71
CA GLY A 58 10.63 3.70 10.43
C GLY A 58 10.29 4.20 11.84
N ILE A 59 10.53 5.48 12.11
CA ILE A 59 10.20 6.10 13.40
C ILE A 59 8.81 6.72 13.30
N VAL A 60 7.85 6.11 13.99
CA VAL A 60 6.48 6.60 14.05
C VAL A 60 6.41 7.82 14.95
N ASP A 61 5.98 8.96 14.39
CA ASP A 61 5.71 10.18 15.14
C ASP A 61 4.21 10.53 15.05
N ARG A 62 3.44 10.02 16.00
CA ARG A 62 2.00 10.32 16.10
C ARG A 62 1.75 11.78 16.49
N GLU A 63 2.67 12.39 17.26
CA GLU A 63 2.55 13.76 17.72
C GLU A 63 2.69 14.79 16.57
N ALA A 64 3.34 14.44 15.48
CA ALA A 64 3.39 15.27 14.28
C ALA A 64 2.05 15.32 13.51
N SER A 65 1.12 14.41 13.79
CA SER A 65 -0.17 14.37 13.10
C SER A 65 -1.11 15.46 13.61
N VAL A 66 -1.59 16.32 12.70
CA VAL A 66 -2.60 17.35 13.02
C VAL A 66 -3.89 16.71 13.54
N LEU A 67 -4.31 15.59 12.96
CA LEU A 67 -5.48 14.84 13.41
C LEU A 67 -5.29 14.34 14.85
N TYR A 68 -4.11 13.78 15.16
CA TYR A 68 -3.81 13.34 16.51
C TYR A 68 -3.88 14.50 17.51
N GLN A 69 -3.20 15.58 17.24
CA GLN A 69 -3.17 16.76 18.12
C GLN A 69 -4.56 17.35 18.38
N SER A 70 -5.42 17.41 17.39
CA SER A 70 -6.77 17.97 17.52
C SER A 70 -7.76 17.04 18.24
N MET A 71 -7.54 15.72 18.16
CA MET A 71 -8.51 14.72 18.63
C MET A 71 -8.09 13.98 19.92
N LYS A 72 -6.81 13.97 20.28
CA LYS A 72 -6.31 13.16 21.41
C LYS A 72 -7.00 13.42 22.74
N GLN A 73 -7.48 14.65 22.98
CA GLN A 73 -8.21 15.03 24.21
C GLN A 73 -9.59 14.37 24.31
N PHE A 74 -10.14 13.89 23.19
CA PHE A 74 -11.43 13.20 23.13
C PHE A 74 -11.29 11.69 23.06
N TYR A 75 -10.06 11.17 23.00
CA TYR A 75 -9.81 9.74 22.86
C TYR A 75 -9.91 9.05 24.22
N ASP A 76 -10.72 8.01 24.25
CA ASP A 76 -10.84 7.10 25.38
C ASP A 76 -9.99 5.86 25.11
N PRO A 77 -8.89 5.66 25.84
CA PRO A 77 -8.01 4.50 25.64
C PRO A 77 -8.62 3.17 26.11
N GLU A 78 -9.63 3.20 26.99
CA GLU A 78 -10.28 1.98 27.48
C GLU A 78 -11.22 1.41 26.43
N THR A 79 -11.95 2.26 25.72
CA THR A 79 -12.89 1.85 24.69
C THR A 79 -12.30 1.91 23.28
N GLY A 80 -11.17 2.59 23.09
CA GLY A 80 -10.56 2.83 21.78
C GLY A 80 -11.38 3.75 20.88
N LYS A 81 -12.23 4.61 21.46
CA LYS A 81 -13.17 5.46 20.73
C LYS A 81 -12.93 6.95 21.00
N LEU A 82 -13.38 7.77 20.05
CA LEU A 82 -13.47 9.23 20.22
C LEU A 82 -14.82 9.62 20.81
N ASN A 83 -14.81 10.28 21.94
CA ASN A 83 -15.98 10.88 22.61
C ASN A 83 -16.10 12.35 22.22
N LEU A 84 -16.60 12.60 21.00
CA LEU A 84 -16.68 13.96 20.46
C LEU A 84 -17.87 14.73 21.02
N PRO A 85 -17.71 16.05 21.29
CA PRO A 85 -18.82 16.93 21.61
C PRO A 85 -19.85 16.97 20.47
N PRO A 86 -21.16 17.19 20.76
CA PRO A 86 -22.20 17.17 19.73
C PRO A 86 -21.93 18.10 18.53
N GLN A 87 -21.24 19.22 18.73
CA GLN A 87 -20.89 20.17 17.69
C GLN A 87 -19.86 19.62 16.70
N MET A 88 -19.01 18.67 17.15
CA MET A 88 -17.99 18.02 16.33
C MET A 88 -18.45 16.68 15.78
N ALA A 89 -19.47 16.08 16.37
CA ALA A 89 -20.00 14.79 15.93
C ALA A 89 -20.82 14.87 14.63
N ASN A 90 -21.25 16.06 14.22
CA ASN A 90 -22.13 16.31 13.06
C ASN A 90 -21.36 16.97 11.89
N ILE A 91 -20.19 16.44 11.54
CA ILE A 91 -19.47 16.90 10.35
C ILE A 91 -20.09 16.23 9.12
N PRO A 92 -20.59 17.00 8.13
CA PRO A 92 -21.18 16.40 6.92
C PRO A 92 -20.21 15.45 6.21
N GLY A 93 -20.67 14.24 5.94
CA GLY A 93 -19.89 13.21 5.25
C GLY A 93 -18.88 12.45 6.12
N LEU A 94 -18.85 12.68 7.44
CA LEU A 94 -17.93 12.01 8.35
C LEU A 94 -18.64 11.53 9.61
N SER A 95 -18.64 10.23 9.89
CA SER A 95 -19.19 9.68 11.14
C SER A 95 -18.17 9.67 12.26
N VAL A 96 -18.64 9.61 13.52
CA VAL A 96 -17.76 9.46 14.70
C VAL A 96 -16.96 8.16 14.61
N GLU A 97 -17.57 7.09 14.09
CA GLU A 97 -16.90 5.81 13.84
C GLU A 97 -15.78 5.96 12.80
N GLY A 98 -16.04 6.69 11.72
CA GLY A 98 -15.05 6.97 10.68
C GLY A 98 -13.87 7.79 11.22
N LEU A 99 -14.14 8.85 12.01
CA LEU A 99 -13.11 9.63 12.69
C LEU A 99 -12.31 8.78 13.69
N THR A 100 -12.97 7.92 14.44
CA THR A 100 -12.31 7.00 15.36
C THR A 100 -11.39 6.02 14.61
N ALA A 101 -11.85 5.46 13.49
CA ALA A 101 -11.04 4.59 12.66
C ALA A 101 -9.81 5.32 12.10
N MET A 102 -9.97 6.55 11.61
CA MET A 102 -8.86 7.38 11.14
C MET A 102 -7.87 7.71 12.26
N PHE A 103 -8.35 8.08 13.46
CA PHE A 103 -7.51 8.33 14.61
C PHE A 103 -6.70 7.09 15.01
N ASN A 104 -7.34 5.94 15.07
CA ASN A 104 -6.70 4.66 15.40
C ASN A 104 -5.73 4.18 14.31
N ALA A 105 -5.88 4.67 13.08
CA ALA A 105 -4.98 4.37 11.97
C ALA A 105 -3.71 5.24 11.96
N ILE A 106 -3.64 6.30 12.76
CA ILE A 106 -2.45 7.15 12.84
C ILE A 106 -1.26 6.32 13.30
N GLY A 107 -0.21 6.32 12.49
CA GLY A 107 1.00 5.54 12.72
C GLY A 107 0.92 4.09 12.27
N LYS A 108 -0.18 3.64 11.66
CA LYS A 108 -0.26 2.35 10.96
C LYS A 108 0.26 2.47 9.53
N PRO A 109 0.74 1.36 8.94
CA PRO A 109 1.20 1.36 7.56
C PRO A 109 0.08 1.76 6.61
N TYR A 110 0.45 2.52 5.58
CA TYR A 110 -0.42 2.86 4.47
C TYR A 110 -0.01 2.00 3.28
N ILE A 111 -0.80 0.99 2.96
CA ILE A 111 -0.56 0.12 1.82
C ILE A 111 -1.33 0.60 0.61
N GLU A 112 -0.68 0.59 -0.55
CA GLU A 112 -1.24 1.08 -1.82
C GLU A 112 -0.55 0.45 -3.03
N GLY A 113 -0.83 0.94 -4.23
CA GLY A 113 -0.04 0.65 -5.44
C GLY A 113 -0.05 -0.80 -5.86
N ALA A 114 -1.20 -1.49 -5.69
CA ALA A 114 -1.32 -2.88 -6.10
C ALA A 114 -0.97 -3.07 -7.57
N PHE A 115 0.02 -3.91 -7.84
CA PHE A 115 0.42 -4.30 -9.19
C PHE A 115 0.65 -5.81 -9.25
N MET A 116 0.07 -6.46 -10.26
CA MET A 116 0.17 -7.90 -10.42
C MET A 116 1.03 -8.25 -11.62
N THR A 117 2.01 -9.14 -11.40
CA THR A 117 2.80 -9.77 -12.46
C THR A 117 2.61 -11.27 -12.40
N LYS A 118 2.54 -11.94 -13.54
CA LYS A 118 2.56 -13.39 -13.62
C LYS A 118 3.86 -13.84 -14.28
N HIS A 119 4.60 -14.71 -13.59
CA HIS A 119 5.82 -15.33 -14.11
C HIS A 119 5.90 -16.79 -13.67
N ASP A 120 6.26 -17.69 -14.58
CA ASP A 120 6.44 -19.13 -14.34
C ASP A 120 5.34 -19.82 -13.50
N GLY A 121 4.08 -19.44 -13.78
CA GLY A 121 2.91 -20.03 -13.12
C GLY A 121 2.59 -19.47 -11.75
N LEU A 122 3.39 -18.51 -11.23
CA LEU A 122 3.13 -17.76 -10.01
C LEU A 122 2.61 -16.35 -10.32
N TYR A 123 1.79 -15.85 -9.43
CA TYR A 123 1.28 -14.49 -9.40
C TYR A 123 2.01 -13.72 -8.31
N TYR A 124 2.59 -12.58 -8.69
CA TYR A 124 3.36 -11.70 -7.82
C TYR A 124 2.54 -10.42 -7.58
N LEU A 125 1.90 -10.32 -6.41
CA LEU A 125 1.19 -9.13 -5.98
C LEU A 125 2.17 -8.17 -5.32
N GLN A 126 2.57 -7.16 -6.06
CA GLN A 126 3.39 -6.05 -5.57
C GLN A 126 2.49 -5.00 -4.91
N TYR A 127 3.02 -4.33 -3.89
CA TYR A 127 2.34 -3.24 -3.20
C TYR A 127 3.35 -2.28 -2.60
N ALA A 128 2.95 -1.03 -2.44
CA ALA A 128 3.80 0.01 -1.86
C ALA A 128 3.42 0.31 -0.40
N CYS A 129 4.40 0.65 0.42
CA CYS A 129 4.27 0.92 1.84
C CYS A 129 5.54 1.62 2.36
N PRO A 130 5.53 2.39 3.45
CA PRO A 130 4.40 2.85 4.26
C PRO A 130 3.79 4.17 3.80
N GLY A 131 4.39 4.85 2.83
CA GLY A 131 3.92 6.10 2.28
C GLY A 131 5.03 6.91 1.64
N THR A 132 4.70 7.58 0.55
CA THR A 132 5.66 8.23 -0.35
C THR A 132 6.43 9.40 0.27
N GLN A 133 5.91 9.99 1.35
CA GLN A 133 6.57 11.06 2.10
C GLN A 133 7.74 10.58 2.95
N TYR A 134 7.86 9.27 3.18
CA TYR A 134 8.91 8.70 4.00
C TYR A 134 10.10 8.20 3.17
N ASN A 135 11.31 8.31 3.71
CA ASN A 135 12.51 7.75 3.07
C ASN A 135 12.49 6.22 3.00
N THR A 136 11.68 5.58 3.84
CA THR A 136 11.48 4.13 3.90
C THR A 136 10.47 3.60 2.88
N TYR A 137 9.89 4.47 2.03
CA TYR A 137 8.95 4.05 0.99
C TYR A 137 9.53 2.95 0.12
N ALA A 138 8.82 1.85 0.01
CA ALA A 138 9.32 0.61 -0.57
C ALA A 138 8.19 -0.18 -1.25
N ASP A 139 8.58 -1.16 -2.08
CA ASP A 139 7.65 -2.16 -2.58
C ASP A 139 7.94 -3.52 -1.94
N GLY A 140 6.88 -4.12 -1.42
CA GLY A 140 6.84 -5.51 -1.01
C GLY A 140 6.14 -6.39 -2.04
N VAL A 141 6.28 -7.71 -1.90
CA VAL A 141 5.66 -8.69 -2.79
C VAL A 141 5.14 -9.91 -2.02
N TYR A 142 3.96 -10.34 -2.40
CA TYR A 142 3.37 -11.62 -2.02
C TYR A 142 3.17 -12.47 -3.26
N THR A 143 3.20 -13.79 -3.12
CA THR A 143 3.00 -14.71 -4.25
C THR A 143 1.85 -15.66 -4.02
N SER A 144 1.24 -16.14 -5.13
CA SER A 144 0.20 -17.14 -5.11
C SER A 144 0.21 -17.95 -6.41
N ARG A 145 -0.37 -19.14 -6.36
CA ARG A 145 -0.68 -19.92 -7.58
C ARG A 145 -2.01 -19.54 -8.21
N SER A 146 -2.79 -18.70 -7.53
CA SER A 146 -4.09 -18.19 -8.00
C SER A 146 -4.08 -16.67 -8.05
N PRO A 147 -4.73 -16.03 -9.04
CA PRO A 147 -4.78 -14.58 -9.16
C PRO A 147 -5.48 -13.87 -8.01
N LEU A 148 -6.36 -14.55 -7.30
CA LEU A 148 -7.09 -14.02 -6.14
C LEU A 148 -6.64 -14.63 -4.80
N GLY A 149 -5.45 -15.26 -4.77
CA GLY A 149 -4.88 -15.82 -3.54
C GLY A 149 -5.31 -17.27 -3.26
N PRO A 150 -5.01 -17.78 -2.05
CA PRO A 150 -4.34 -17.05 -0.96
C PRO A 150 -2.90 -16.66 -1.32
N PHE A 151 -2.47 -15.51 -0.81
CA PHE A 151 -1.14 -14.96 -1.05
C PHE A 151 -0.18 -15.24 0.11
N GLU A 152 1.03 -15.65 -0.21
CA GLU A 152 2.11 -15.90 0.74
C GLU A 152 3.18 -14.82 0.61
N ARG A 153 3.65 -14.34 1.76
CA ARG A 153 4.68 -13.31 1.83
C ARG A 153 6.02 -13.87 1.38
N GLN A 154 6.72 -13.11 0.54
CA GLN A 154 8.09 -13.46 0.16
C GLN A 154 9.11 -13.11 1.26
N ALA A 155 10.09 -13.98 1.46
CA ALA A 155 11.12 -13.81 2.49
C ALA A 155 12.08 -12.65 2.17
N SER A 156 12.29 -12.36 0.88
CA SER A 156 13.18 -11.31 0.36
C SER A 156 12.59 -9.89 0.42
N ASN A 157 11.44 -9.69 1.06
CA ASN A 157 10.83 -8.37 1.22
C ASN A 157 11.65 -7.42 2.12
N PRO A 158 11.69 -6.10 1.80
CA PRO A 158 11.16 -5.49 0.57
C PRO A 158 12.07 -5.78 -0.62
N PHE A 159 11.49 -6.03 -1.80
CA PHE A 159 12.29 -6.27 -3.00
C PHE A 159 12.75 -4.97 -3.68
N SER A 160 12.06 -3.85 -3.45
CA SER A 160 12.45 -2.53 -3.91
C SER A 160 12.44 -1.55 -2.75
N ALA A 161 13.62 -1.07 -2.34
CA ALA A 161 13.76 -0.13 -1.24
C ALA A 161 15.08 0.64 -1.33
N LYS A 162 15.06 1.91 -0.96
CA LYS A 162 16.26 2.73 -0.83
C LYS A 162 16.08 3.75 0.32
N PRO A 163 16.23 3.32 1.57
CA PRO A 163 15.93 4.18 2.71
C PRO A 163 16.96 5.27 3.00
N GLY A 164 18.16 5.18 2.40
CA GLY A 164 19.26 6.10 2.65
C GLY A 164 19.93 6.64 1.40
N GLY A 165 20.79 7.65 1.59
CA GLY A 165 21.53 8.31 0.53
C GLY A 165 20.85 9.56 -0.01
N PHE A 166 21.33 10.08 -1.13
CA PHE A 166 20.86 11.33 -1.74
C PHE A 166 19.44 11.21 -2.34
N ILE A 167 19.12 10.06 -2.90
CA ILE A 167 17.79 9.74 -3.47
C ILE A 167 17.23 8.60 -2.63
N THR A 168 16.02 8.75 -2.12
CA THR A 168 15.40 7.77 -1.22
C THR A 168 14.05 7.29 -1.74
N GLY A 169 13.47 6.29 -1.10
CA GLY A 169 12.18 5.70 -1.46
C GLY A 169 12.34 4.42 -2.26
N ALA A 170 11.76 4.34 -3.44
CA ALA A 170 11.65 3.19 -4.35
C ALA A 170 10.37 2.37 -4.16
N GLY A 171 9.25 3.06 -4.00
CA GLY A 171 7.91 2.46 -3.85
C GLY A 171 6.95 2.81 -4.98
N HIS A 172 5.76 2.21 -4.95
CA HIS A 172 4.66 2.32 -5.89
C HIS A 172 5.08 1.98 -7.32
N GLY A 173 5.75 0.84 -7.42
CA GLY A 173 6.36 0.42 -8.66
C GLY A 173 5.52 -0.55 -9.49
N SER A 174 6.05 -0.83 -10.67
CA SER A 174 5.50 -1.82 -11.62
C SER A 174 6.66 -2.61 -12.21
N THR A 175 6.49 -3.92 -12.35
CA THR A 175 7.50 -4.81 -12.93
C THR A 175 6.98 -5.37 -14.25
N ILE A 176 7.68 -5.05 -15.34
CA ILE A 176 7.28 -5.42 -16.70
C ILE A 176 8.46 -6.03 -17.48
N ALA A 177 8.15 -6.90 -18.44
CA ALA A 177 9.10 -7.39 -19.41
C ALA A 177 9.20 -6.43 -20.61
N ASP A 178 10.41 -6.22 -21.11
CA ASP A 178 10.61 -5.54 -22.40
C ASP A 178 10.41 -6.52 -23.58
N THR A 179 10.53 -6.02 -24.78
CA THR A 179 10.37 -6.83 -26.01
C THR A 179 11.47 -7.87 -26.22
N TYR A 180 12.55 -7.77 -25.46
CA TYR A 180 13.68 -8.70 -25.48
C TYR A 180 13.61 -9.76 -24.37
N GLY A 181 12.58 -9.67 -23.51
CA GLY A 181 12.40 -10.58 -22.38
C GLY A 181 13.16 -10.18 -21.11
N ASN A 182 13.81 -9.01 -21.07
CA ASN A 182 14.39 -8.49 -19.84
C ASN A 182 13.29 -7.88 -18.96
N TRP A 183 13.43 -8.11 -17.66
CA TRP A 183 12.50 -7.55 -16.68
C TRP A 183 13.01 -6.25 -16.09
N TRP A 184 12.10 -5.31 -15.91
CA TRP A 184 12.36 -3.99 -15.39
C TRP A 184 11.36 -3.62 -14.31
N HIS A 185 11.86 -3.02 -13.23
CA HIS A 185 11.05 -2.44 -12.19
C HIS A 185 11.15 -0.92 -12.25
N ALA A 186 10.02 -0.25 -12.46
CA ALA A 186 9.91 1.19 -12.39
C ALA A 186 9.30 1.57 -11.04
N SER A 187 9.92 2.47 -10.30
CA SER A 187 9.40 2.92 -9.02
C SER A 187 9.60 4.40 -8.78
N THR A 188 8.92 4.94 -7.78
CA THR A 188 9.00 6.34 -7.38
C THR A 188 10.17 6.58 -6.45
N LEU A 189 11.04 7.53 -6.77
CA LEU A 189 12.14 8.00 -5.94
C LEU A 189 11.88 9.44 -5.47
N ARG A 190 12.08 9.71 -4.19
CA ARG A 190 12.06 11.05 -3.62
C ARG A 190 13.42 11.71 -3.81
N ILE A 191 13.46 12.89 -4.40
CA ILE A 191 14.70 13.60 -4.73
C ILE A 191 14.86 14.93 -4.02
N SER A 192 13.84 15.41 -3.31
CA SER A 192 13.86 16.70 -2.61
C SER A 192 13.83 16.51 -1.09
N VAL A 193 14.62 17.31 -0.40
CA VAL A 193 14.55 17.43 1.07
C VAL A 193 13.58 18.53 1.53
N ASN A 194 13.18 19.40 0.62
CA ASN A 194 12.32 20.56 0.91
C ASN A 194 10.85 20.30 0.58
N TYR A 195 10.56 19.28 -0.22
CA TYR A 195 9.20 18.94 -0.62
C TYR A 195 9.07 17.42 -0.77
N ASP A 196 8.35 16.79 0.14
CA ASP A 196 8.24 15.33 0.27
C ASP A 196 7.62 14.64 -0.95
N PHE A 197 6.83 15.38 -1.74
CA PHE A 197 6.17 14.86 -2.92
C PHE A 197 6.90 15.20 -4.24
N GLU A 198 8.09 15.77 -4.18
CA GLU A 198 8.92 15.92 -5.38
C GLU A 198 9.63 14.60 -5.69
N ARG A 199 9.18 13.94 -6.76
CA ARG A 199 9.55 12.58 -7.10
C ARG A 199 10.01 12.45 -8.55
N ARG A 200 10.81 11.41 -8.80
CA ARG A 200 11.22 10.99 -10.14
C ARG A 200 11.02 9.49 -10.29
N VAL A 201 10.86 9.04 -11.52
CA VAL A 201 10.84 7.62 -11.84
C VAL A 201 12.26 7.08 -11.83
N GLY A 202 12.49 6.04 -11.04
CA GLY A 202 13.66 5.19 -11.16
C GLY A 202 13.31 3.96 -11.99
N LEU A 203 14.27 3.49 -12.78
CA LEU A 203 14.14 2.26 -13.57
C LEU A 203 15.30 1.33 -13.21
N PHE A 204 14.98 0.10 -12.82
CA PHE A 204 15.95 -0.87 -12.35
C PHE A 204 15.76 -2.20 -13.08
N PRO A 205 16.86 -2.94 -13.38
CA PRO A 205 16.71 -4.33 -13.80
C PRO A 205 16.06 -5.14 -12.68
N ALA A 206 15.20 -6.07 -13.06
CA ALA A 206 14.49 -6.95 -12.14
C ALA A 206 14.66 -8.41 -12.57
N GLY A 207 14.41 -9.34 -11.64
CA GLY A 207 14.44 -10.77 -11.87
C GLY A 207 13.52 -11.50 -10.90
N PHE A 208 13.34 -12.81 -11.11
CA PHE A 208 12.56 -13.68 -10.25
C PHE A 208 13.48 -14.81 -9.75
N ASP A 209 13.37 -15.14 -8.47
CA ASP A 209 14.09 -16.23 -7.79
C ASP A 209 13.31 -17.53 -7.85
#